data_22cff62493f28d32bf7cda01da7d221f
#
_entry.id   22cff62493f28d32bf7cda01da7d221f
#
_cell.length_a   1.000
_cell.length_b   1.000
_cell.length_c   1.000
_cell.angle_alpha   90.00
_cell.angle_beta   90.00
_cell.angle_gamma   90.00
#
_symmetry.space_group_name_H-M   'P 1'
#
loop_
_entity.id
_entity.type
_entity.pdbx_description
1 polymer ?
#
loop_
_entity_poly.entity_id
_entity_poly.type
_entity_poly.pdbx_seq_one_letter_code
_entity_poly.pdbx_strand_id
1 'polypeptide(L)'
;VIRDNLADQVFGVGPMDRARAILAEEHGASRVSKVMLNIAEYQADRPGGGYRWDGEAWFGGDINRVVLRTEGEGNGDEGLEAAEAQVLFSRAIARYTDVQAGLRHDFEPGPSRTYATVGFETLFPYWFEVEGGLFVSDRGDLTARLQGSYDLRLTQRLILQPEAELNLSAQDIPALETGSGLTNAELGLRLRYEIRREFAPYIGVSYERRFGSTADYARRHGEDVESTTFVAGVRAFF
;
A
#
# COMPACT_ATOMS: atom_id res chain seq x y z
N VAL A 1 -20.13 8.73 -13.77
CA VAL A 1 -19.53 8.11 -14.97
C VAL A 1 -20.40 8.53 -16.15
N ILE A 2 -19.87 9.37 -17.04
CA ILE A 2 -20.54 9.70 -18.30
C ILE A 2 -20.53 8.40 -19.11
N ARG A 3 -21.68 7.76 -19.23
CA ARG A 3 -21.88 6.59 -20.08
C ARG A 3 -22.07 7.06 -21.52
N ASP A 4 -21.00 7.28 -22.23
CA ASP A 4 -21.05 7.57 -23.66
C ASP A 4 -21.17 6.25 -24.42
N ASN A 5 -22.39 5.68 -24.40
CA ASN A 5 -22.69 4.42 -25.05
C ASN A 5 -23.08 4.71 -26.50
N LEU A 6 -22.10 4.79 -27.40
CA LEU A 6 -22.34 5.08 -28.82
C LEU A 6 -23.37 4.13 -29.46
N ALA A 7 -23.44 2.89 -29.03
CA ALA A 7 -24.45 1.94 -29.51
C ALA A 7 -25.89 2.34 -29.20
N ASP A 8 -26.12 3.09 -28.14
CA ASP A 8 -27.47 3.58 -27.77
C ASP A 8 -28.03 4.56 -28.79
N GLN A 9 -27.15 5.27 -29.49
CA GLN A 9 -27.55 6.21 -30.57
C GLN A 9 -28.05 5.46 -31.80
N VAL A 10 -27.56 4.24 -32.05
CA VAL A 10 -27.90 3.44 -33.24
C VAL A 10 -29.05 2.48 -32.96
N PHE A 11 -29.03 1.81 -31.81
CA PHE A 11 -29.98 0.71 -31.48
C PHE A 11 -31.04 1.07 -30.45
N GLY A 12 -30.96 2.29 -29.90
CA GLY A 12 -31.83 2.78 -28.83
C GLY A 12 -31.43 2.28 -27.43
N VAL A 13 -31.74 3.10 -26.43
CA VAL A 13 -31.34 2.88 -25.03
C VAL A 13 -31.93 1.59 -24.47
N GLY A 14 -33.21 1.34 -24.64
CA GLY A 14 -33.91 0.20 -24.03
C GLY A 14 -33.42 -1.19 -24.52
N PRO A 15 -33.26 -1.42 -25.83
CA PRO A 15 -32.66 -2.66 -26.33
C PRO A 15 -31.23 -2.84 -25.87
N MET A 16 -30.43 -1.77 -25.84
CA MET A 16 -29.03 -1.84 -25.42
C MET A 16 -28.85 -2.04 -23.92
N ASP A 17 -29.73 -1.49 -23.09
CA ASP A 17 -29.73 -1.77 -21.65
C ASP A 17 -30.03 -3.24 -21.34
N ARG A 18 -30.98 -3.83 -22.08
CA ARG A 18 -31.25 -5.28 -21.94
C ARG A 18 -30.07 -6.13 -22.39
N ALA A 19 -29.46 -5.79 -23.54
CA ALA A 19 -28.28 -6.52 -24.01
C ALA A 19 -27.11 -6.42 -23.02
N ARG A 20 -26.88 -5.24 -22.44
CA ARG A 20 -25.86 -5.03 -21.39
C ARG A 20 -26.17 -5.82 -20.11
N ALA A 21 -27.44 -5.88 -19.71
CA ALA A 21 -27.84 -6.66 -18.54
C ALA A 21 -27.59 -8.16 -18.74
N ILE A 22 -27.96 -8.70 -19.92
CA ILE A 22 -27.69 -10.11 -20.28
C ILE A 22 -26.17 -10.36 -20.32
N LEU A 23 -25.40 -9.47 -20.94
CA LEU A 23 -23.96 -9.60 -21.03
C LEU A 23 -23.30 -9.53 -19.64
N ALA A 24 -23.80 -8.68 -18.75
CA ALA A 24 -23.32 -8.59 -17.37
C ALA A 24 -23.65 -9.86 -16.57
N GLU A 25 -24.82 -10.45 -16.81
CA GLU A 25 -25.22 -11.72 -16.17
C GLU A 25 -24.39 -12.89 -16.67
N GLU A 26 -24.10 -12.98 -17.97
CA GLU A 26 -23.38 -14.08 -18.58
C GLU A 26 -21.84 -13.98 -18.40
N HIS A 27 -21.26 -12.76 -18.40
CA HIS A 27 -19.83 -12.55 -18.50
C HIS A 27 -19.24 -11.47 -17.55
N GLY A 28 -20.06 -10.68 -16.85
CA GLY A 28 -19.61 -9.50 -16.11
C GLY A 28 -19.87 -9.53 -14.61
N ALA A 29 -20.50 -10.56 -14.06
CA ALA A 29 -20.82 -10.65 -12.63
C ALA A 29 -19.85 -11.58 -11.86
N SER A 30 -18.71 -11.92 -12.44
CA SER A 30 -17.74 -12.79 -11.76
C SER A 30 -17.14 -12.08 -10.55
N ARG A 31 -17.17 -12.77 -9.41
CA ARG A 31 -16.42 -12.38 -8.23
C ARG A 31 -15.06 -13.02 -8.29
N VAL A 32 -14.04 -12.24 -8.06
CA VAL A 32 -12.65 -12.66 -8.08
C VAL A 32 -12.03 -12.39 -6.72
N SER A 33 -11.12 -13.23 -6.31
CA SER A 33 -10.27 -13.02 -5.14
C SER A 33 -8.81 -13.06 -5.57
N LYS A 34 -7.99 -12.29 -4.91
CA LYS A 34 -6.54 -12.29 -5.07
C LYS A 34 -5.90 -12.13 -3.71
N VAL A 35 -4.82 -12.86 -3.47
CA VAL A 35 -3.98 -12.72 -2.30
C VAL A 35 -2.58 -12.39 -2.79
N MET A 36 -1.99 -11.33 -2.27
CA MET A 36 -0.66 -10.87 -2.62
C MET A 36 0.20 -10.75 -1.36
N LEU A 37 1.42 -11.17 -1.47
CA LEU A 37 2.51 -10.88 -0.57
C LEU A 37 3.46 -9.97 -1.34
N ASN A 38 3.28 -8.66 -1.20
CA ASN A 38 4.05 -7.65 -1.92
C ASN A 38 5.49 -7.61 -1.43
N ILE A 39 5.65 -7.69 -0.10
CA ILE A 39 6.92 -7.69 0.60
C ILE A 39 6.93 -8.85 1.60
N ALA A 40 7.93 -9.69 1.54
CA ALA A 40 8.38 -10.57 2.60
C ALA A 40 9.90 -10.56 2.54
N GLU A 41 10.53 -9.69 3.34
CA GLU A 41 11.95 -9.41 3.23
C GLU A 41 12.68 -9.55 4.56
N TYR A 42 13.92 -9.91 4.43
CA TYR A 42 14.94 -9.88 5.48
C TYR A 42 15.80 -8.62 5.29
N GLN A 43 16.09 -7.93 6.39
CA GLN A 43 16.87 -6.70 6.48
C GLN A 43 18.21 -7.00 7.14
N ALA A 44 19.31 -6.89 6.39
CA ALA A 44 20.61 -7.43 6.81
C ALA A 44 21.37 -6.54 7.79
N ASP A 45 21.19 -5.22 7.73
CA ASP A 45 22.01 -4.25 8.49
C ASP A 45 21.40 -3.83 9.82
N ARG A 46 20.26 -4.41 10.21
CA ARG A 46 19.69 -4.19 11.55
C ARG A 46 20.34 -5.11 12.57
N PRO A 47 20.62 -4.63 13.79
CA PRO A 47 21.08 -5.51 14.88
C PRO A 47 20.13 -6.69 15.07
N GLY A 48 20.65 -7.91 15.15
CA GLY A 48 19.82 -9.12 15.25
C GLY A 48 19.11 -9.56 13.95
N GLY A 49 19.25 -8.81 12.86
CA GLY A 49 18.51 -9.02 11.60
C GLY A 49 17.06 -8.52 11.69
N GLY A 50 16.60 -7.81 10.68
CA GLY A 50 15.22 -7.33 10.58
C GLY A 50 14.37 -8.17 9.63
N TYR A 51 13.06 -8.07 9.77
CA TYR A 51 12.10 -8.61 8.82
C TYR A 51 10.97 -7.61 8.59
N ARG A 52 10.42 -7.60 7.37
CA ARG A 52 9.27 -6.77 6.99
C ARG A 52 8.33 -7.58 6.10
N TRP A 53 7.03 -7.37 6.27
CA TRP A 53 6.02 -7.92 5.38
C TRP A 53 5.02 -6.85 4.98
N ASP A 54 4.49 -6.99 3.78
CA ASP A 54 3.32 -6.30 3.25
C ASP A 54 2.48 -7.31 2.48
N GLY A 55 1.25 -7.48 2.91
CA GLY A 55 0.31 -8.42 2.34
C GLY A 55 -1.04 -7.78 2.07
N GLU A 56 -1.61 -8.09 0.92
CA GLU A 56 -2.94 -7.65 0.53
C GLU A 56 -3.79 -8.83 0.06
N ALA A 57 -5.04 -8.82 0.45
CA ALA A 57 -6.05 -9.73 -0.11
C ALA A 57 -7.28 -8.92 -0.48
N TRP A 58 -7.87 -9.19 -1.63
CA TRP A 58 -9.13 -8.57 -1.99
C TRP A 58 -10.12 -9.59 -2.57
N PHE A 59 -11.41 -9.27 -2.38
CA PHE A 59 -12.53 -10.04 -2.87
C PHE A 59 -13.61 -9.11 -3.38
N GLY A 60 -14.12 -9.36 -4.58
CA GLY A 60 -15.21 -8.57 -5.14
C GLY A 60 -15.33 -8.65 -6.65
N GLY A 61 -16.05 -7.71 -7.23
CA GLY A 61 -16.20 -7.52 -8.67
C GLY A 61 -15.34 -6.38 -9.20
N ASP A 62 -15.60 -5.99 -10.43
CA ASP A 62 -14.81 -4.97 -11.14
C ASP A 62 -14.93 -3.56 -10.53
N ILE A 63 -16.06 -3.26 -9.87
CA ILE A 63 -16.35 -1.90 -9.36
C ILE A 63 -16.18 -1.84 -7.84
N ASN A 64 -16.62 -2.86 -7.13
CA ASN A 64 -16.64 -2.85 -5.66
C ASN A 64 -15.88 -4.07 -5.14
N ARG A 65 -14.96 -3.84 -4.20
CA ARG A 65 -14.14 -4.87 -3.55
C ARG A 65 -14.05 -4.61 -2.07
N VAL A 66 -13.86 -5.67 -1.32
CA VAL A 66 -13.35 -5.62 0.04
C VAL A 66 -11.87 -5.93 -0.03
N VAL A 67 -11.05 -5.10 0.60
CA VAL A 67 -9.60 -5.22 0.64
C VAL A 67 -9.18 -5.40 2.10
N LEU A 68 -8.30 -6.36 2.33
CA LEU A 68 -7.61 -6.60 3.59
C LEU A 68 -6.14 -6.32 3.36
N ARG A 69 -5.54 -5.45 4.16
CA ARG A 69 -4.10 -5.17 4.12
C ARG A 69 -3.48 -5.49 5.47
N THR A 70 -2.26 -5.97 5.46
CA THR A 70 -1.45 -6.15 6.66
C THR A 70 -0.02 -5.80 6.34
N GLU A 71 0.56 -4.96 7.16
CA GLU A 71 1.94 -4.54 7.06
C GLU A 71 2.59 -4.62 8.44
N GLY A 72 3.89 -4.91 8.48
CA GLY A 72 4.63 -4.84 9.71
C GLY A 72 6.09 -5.12 9.52
N GLU A 73 6.84 -4.75 10.56
CA GLU A 73 8.28 -4.96 10.63
C GLU A 73 8.72 -5.26 12.06
N GLY A 74 9.88 -5.85 12.19
CA GLY A 74 10.48 -6.15 13.48
C GLY A 74 11.91 -6.65 13.31
N ASN A 75 12.55 -6.89 14.44
CA ASN A 75 13.90 -7.46 14.47
C ASN A 75 13.97 -8.69 15.36
N GLY A 76 15.08 -9.44 15.26
CA GLY A 76 15.26 -10.69 15.99
C GLY A 76 15.48 -10.51 17.49
N ASP A 77 15.93 -9.34 17.92
CA ASP A 77 16.29 -9.05 19.32
C ASP A 77 15.14 -8.39 20.09
N GLU A 78 14.42 -7.47 19.47
CA GLU A 78 13.36 -6.66 20.10
C GLU A 78 11.94 -7.14 19.75
N GLY A 79 11.82 -7.97 18.70
CA GLY A 79 10.54 -8.54 18.25
C GLY A 79 9.81 -7.64 17.27
N LEU A 80 8.51 -7.47 17.45
CA LEU A 80 7.63 -6.69 16.58
C LEU A 80 7.77 -5.20 16.90
N GLU A 81 8.18 -4.39 15.91
CA GLU A 81 8.36 -2.94 16.04
C GLU A 81 7.15 -2.17 15.51
N ALA A 82 6.62 -2.62 14.38
CA ALA A 82 5.40 -2.05 13.81
C ALA A 82 4.52 -3.15 13.23
N ALA A 83 3.20 -3.05 13.43
CA ALA A 83 2.23 -3.93 12.80
C ALA A 83 0.89 -3.25 12.67
N GLU A 84 0.34 -3.30 11.48
CA GLU A 84 -1.00 -2.79 11.18
C GLU A 84 -1.83 -3.79 10.39
N ALA A 85 -3.15 -3.67 10.53
CA ALA A 85 -4.11 -4.36 9.69
C ALA A 85 -5.21 -3.38 9.26
N GLN A 86 -5.63 -3.48 8.00
CA GLN A 86 -6.68 -2.64 7.43
C GLN A 86 -7.77 -3.48 6.81
N VAL A 87 -9.02 -3.03 6.97
CA VAL A 87 -10.19 -3.56 6.28
C VAL A 87 -10.84 -2.41 5.54
N LEU A 88 -10.81 -2.45 4.22
CA LEU A 88 -11.23 -1.36 3.36
C LEU A 88 -12.31 -1.81 2.39
N PHE A 89 -13.27 -0.94 2.13
CA PHE A 89 -14.15 -1.03 0.99
C PHE A 89 -13.57 -0.17 -0.13
N SER A 90 -13.25 -0.79 -1.26
CA SER A 90 -12.68 -0.15 -2.46
C SER A 90 -13.72 -0.05 -3.55
N ARG A 91 -13.78 1.10 -4.19
CA ARG A 91 -14.68 1.36 -5.32
C ARG A 91 -13.95 2.05 -6.46
N ALA A 92 -14.01 1.45 -7.64
CA ALA A 92 -13.53 2.05 -8.87
C ALA A 92 -14.41 3.27 -9.25
N ILE A 93 -13.83 4.46 -9.23
CA ILE A 93 -14.47 5.72 -9.62
C ILE A 93 -14.05 6.17 -11.02
N ALA A 94 -12.91 5.68 -11.51
CA ALA A 94 -12.42 5.89 -12.86
C ALA A 94 -11.74 4.60 -13.36
N ARG A 95 -11.26 4.62 -14.61
CA ARG A 95 -10.65 3.45 -15.26
C ARG A 95 -9.43 2.90 -14.50
N TYR A 96 -8.68 3.78 -13.86
CA TYR A 96 -7.42 3.48 -13.19
C TYR A 96 -7.35 4.08 -11.79
N THR A 97 -8.50 4.41 -11.18
CA THR A 97 -8.54 5.04 -9.86
C THR A 97 -9.63 4.42 -9.03
N ASP A 98 -9.23 3.89 -7.90
CA ASP A 98 -10.10 3.39 -6.85
C ASP A 98 -10.07 4.35 -5.66
N VAL A 99 -11.20 4.55 -5.01
CA VAL A 99 -11.31 5.21 -3.71
C VAL A 99 -11.63 4.15 -2.68
N GLN A 100 -10.97 4.25 -1.54
CA GLN A 100 -11.04 3.28 -0.46
C GLN A 100 -11.49 3.96 0.83
N ALA A 101 -12.30 3.27 1.63
CA ALA A 101 -12.68 3.73 2.96
C ALA A 101 -12.85 2.53 3.90
N GLY A 102 -12.45 2.68 5.15
CA GLY A 102 -12.54 1.59 6.11
C GLY A 102 -11.90 1.89 7.45
N LEU A 103 -11.36 0.85 8.05
CA LEU A 103 -10.69 0.90 9.34
C LEU A 103 -9.27 0.34 9.23
N ARG A 104 -8.37 0.96 9.98
CA ARG A 104 -7.01 0.50 10.24
C ARG A 104 -6.85 0.31 11.76
N HIS A 105 -6.15 -0.73 12.14
CA HIS A 105 -5.75 -0.96 13.52
C HIS A 105 -4.25 -1.20 13.58
N ASP A 106 -3.56 -0.38 14.38
CA ASP A 106 -2.15 -0.51 14.66
C ASP A 106 -1.98 -1.27 15.98
N PHE A 107 -1.27 -2.37 15.92
CA PHE A 107 -0.97 -3.21 17.08
C PHE A 107 0.30 -2.73 17.78
N GLU A 108 1.29 -2.31 16.97
CA GLU A 108 2.57 -1.73 17.36
C GLU A 108 2.92 -0.56 16.42
N PRO A 109 3.68 0.46 16.87
CA PRO A 109 4.16 0.64 18.24
C PRO A 109 3.02 0.96 19.21
N GLY A 110 3.16 0.47 20.45
CA GLY A 110 2.18 0.75 21.51
C GLY A 110 2.14 2.22 21.93
N PRO A 111 0.99 2.72 22.41
CA PRO A 111 -0.28 2.02 22.61
C PRO A 111 -1.04 1.81 21.30
N SER A 112 -1.67 0.63 21.14
CA SER A 112 -2.48 0.31 19.96
C SER A 112 -3.55 1.36 19.68
N ARG A 113 -3.84 1.60 18.41
CA ARG A 113 -4.80 2.61 17.95
C ARG A 113 -5.66 2.10 16.80
N THR A 114 -6.88 2.59 16.75
CA THR A 114 -7.79 2.35 15.64
C THR A 114 -8.04 3.65 14.89
N TYR A 115 -8.01 3.58 13.57
CA TYR A 115 -8.20 4.73 12.68
C TYR A 115 -9.37 4.50 11.73
N ALA A 116 -10.16 5.53 11.51
CA ALA A 116 -10.98 5.63 10.31
C ALA A 116 -10.08 6.03 9.15
N THR A 117 -10.21 5.32 8.03
CA THR A 117 -9.34 5.49 6.86
C THR A 117 -10.14 5.88 5.64
N VAL A 118 -9.64 6.86 4.90
CA VAL A 118 -10.07 7.20 3.53
C VAL A 118 -8.83 7.33 2.67
N GLY A 119 -8.83 6.69 1.51
CA GLY A 119 -7.69 6.69 0.62
C GLY A 119 -8.05 6.54 -0.84
N PHE A 120 -7.05 6.54 -1.67
CA PHE A 120 -7.14 6.27 -3.09
C PHE A 120 -5.94 5.45 -3.56
N GLU A 121 -6.16 4.71 -4.62
CA GLU A 121 -5.14 4.00 -5.38
C GLU A 121 -5.33 4.36 -6.84
N THR A 122 -4.28 4.75 -7.54
CA THR A 122 -4.37 5.16 -8.94
C THR A 122 -3.15 4.71 -9.72
N LEU A 123 -3.40 4.23 -10.93
CA LEU A 123 -2.37 3.88 -11.88
C LEU A 123 -2.25 5.01 -12.91
N PHE A 124 -1.15 5.74 -12.88
CA PHE A 124 -0.83 6.77 -13.85
C PHE A 124 -0.26 6.17 -15.16
N PRO A 125 -0.19 6.94 -16.24
CA PRO A 125 0.49 6.53 -17.48
C PRO A 125 1.90 6.01 -17.19
N TYR A 126 2.33 5.02 -17.98
CA TYR A 126 3.62 4.32 -17.84
C TYR A 126 3.70 3.39 -16.62
N TRP A 127 2.57 2.97 -16.02
CA TRP A 127 2.53 2.03 -14.90
C TRP A 127 3.10 2.58 -13.58
N PHE A 128 3.00 3.89 -13.41
CA PHE A 128 3.34 4.53 -12.15
C PHE A 128 2.13 4.43 -11.20
N GLU A 129 2.28 3.65 -10.15
CA GLU A 129 1.27 3.42 -9.12
C GLU A 129 1.45 4.46 -8.01
N VAL A 130 0.34 5.08 -7.60
CA VAL A 130 0.32 6.02 -6.48
C VAL A 130 -0.84 5.65 -5.57
N GLU A 131 -0.53 5.52 -4.31
CA GLU A 131 -1.49 5.32 -3.24
C GLU A 131 -1.42 6.48 -2.25
N GLY A 132 -2.58 6.87 -1.72
CA GLY A 132 -2.65 7.88 -0.66
C GLY A 132 -3.73 7.55 0.33
N GLY A 133 -3.48 7.81 1.61
CA GLY A 133 -4.41 7.58 2.70
C GLY A 133 -4.39 8.70 3.73
N LEU A 134 -5.58 9.01 4.25
CA LEU A 134 -5.80 9.84 5.42
C LEU A 134 -6.35 8.96 6.53
N PHE A 135 -5.82 9.11 7.73
CA PHE A 135 -6.13 8.30 8.91
C PHE A 135 -6.50 9.19 10.08
N VAL A 136 -7.70 8.98 10.64
CA VAL A 136 -8.15 9.69 11.83
C VAL A 136 -8.24 8.69 12.96
N SER A 137 -7.41 8.86 14.01
CA SER A 137 -7.37 7.95 15.14
C SER A 137 -8.58 8.10 16.07
N ASP A 138 -8.84 7.08 16.88
CA ASP A 138 -9.81 7.09 17.98
C ASP A 138 -9.49 8.14 19.07
N ARG A 139 -8.31 8.76 19.00
CA ARG A 139 -7.89 9.88 19.88
C ARG A 139 -7.95 11.24 19.19
N GLY A 140 -8.38 11.29 17.93
CA GLY A 140 -8.51 12.50 17.13
C GLY A 140 -7.23 12.94 16.41
N ASP A 141 -6.20 12.09 16.37
CA ASP A 141 -4.99 12.39 15.62
C ASP A 141 -5.25 12.18 14.12
N LEU A 142 -4.77 13.11 13.30
CA LEU A 142 -4.86 13.03 11.85
C LEU A 142 -3.46 12.79 11.26
N THR A 143 -3.32 11.69 10.54
CA THR A 143 -2.10 11.35 9.80
C THR A 143 -2.40 11.05 8.34
N ALA A 144 -1.38 11.10 7.50
CA ALA A 144 -1.47 10.80 6.08
C ALA A 144 -0.26 9.98 5.63
N ARG A 145 -0.47 9.10 4.64
CA ARG A 145 0.59 8.37 3.94
C ARG A 145 0.42 8.60 2.44
N LEU A 146 1.51 8.80 1.74
CA LEU A 146 1.57 8.86 0.29
C LEU A 146 2.69 7.95 -0.18
N GLN A 147 2.36 7.01 -1.05
CA GLN A 147 3.30 6.04 -1.59
C GLN A 147 3.27 6.07 -3.12
N GLY A 148 4.41 5.87 -3.74
CA GLY A 148 4.52 5.76 -5.18
C GLY A 148 5.53 4.70 -5.57
N SER A 149 5.19 3.87 -6.55
CA SER A 149 6.08 2.83 -7.07
C SER A 149 6.03 2.76 -8.60
N TYR A 150 7.10 2.22 -9.18
CA TYR A 150 7.21 2.05 -10.62
C TYR A 150 7.94 0.76 -10.98
N ASP A 151 7.33 -0.05 -11.87
CA ASP A 151 7.92 -1.28 -12.36
C ASP A 151 8.67 -1.04 -13.68
N LEU A 152 9.98 -0.78 -13.60
CA LEU A 152 10.86 -0.65 -14.77
C LEU A 152 11.33 -2.03 -15.24
N ARG A 153 10.75 -2.54 -16.32
CA ARG A 153 11.14 -3.81 -16.92
C ARG A 153 12.45 -3.67 -17.70
N LEU A 154 13.58 -4.10 -17.09
CA LEU A 154 14.88 -4.14 -17.74
C LEU A 154 14.94 -5.27 -18.78
N THR A 155 14.30 -6.40 -18.47
CA THR A 155 14.09 -7.54 -19.38
C THR A 155 12.67 -8.09 -19.17
N GLN A 156 12.32 -9.18 -19.85
CA GLN A 156 11.02 -9.84 -19.64
C GLN A 156 10.84 -10.39 -18.22
N ARG A 157 11.92 -10.63 -17.47
CA ARG A 157 11.90 -11.23 -16.13
C ARG A 157 12.59 -10.39 -15.07
N LEU A 158 13.45 -9.45 -15.46
CA LEU A 158 14.19 -8.59 -14.54
C LEU A 158 13.53 -7.23 -14.48
N ILE A 159 13.10 -6.86 -13.28
CA ILE A 159 12.33 -5.65 -13.01
C ILE A 159 13.06 -4.86 -11.94
N LEU A 160 13.33 -3.59 -12.23
CA LEU A 160 13.81 -2.63 -11.23
C LEU A 160 12.62 -1.84 -10.74
N GLN A 161 12.39 -1.86 -9.42
CA GLN A 161 11.27 -1.19 -8.78
C GLN A 161 11.77 -0.11 -7.82
N PRO A 162 11.84 1.15 -8.24
CA PRO A 162 11.92 2.28 -7.31
C PRO A 162 10.56 2.47 -6.60
N GLU A 163 10.63 2.85 -5.33
CA GLU A 163 9.50 3.13 -4.47
C GLU A 163 9.83 4.32 -3.59
N ALA A 164 8.84 5.12 -3.27
CA ALA A 164 8.96 6.23 -2.33
C ALA A 164 7.71 6.28 -1.46
N GLU A 165 7.90 6.44 -0.15
CA GLU A 165 6.83 6.62 0.82
C GLU A 165 7.08 7.88 1.65
N LEU A 166 6.01 8.62 1.92
CA LEU A 166 6.00 9.81 2.76
C LEU A 166 4.91 9.66 3.82
N ASN A 167 5.28 9.81 5.08
CA ASN A 167 4.34 9.82 6.19
C ASN A 167 4.28 11.22 6.81
N LEU A 168 3.05 11.68 7.06
CA LEU A 168 2.78 13.02 7.58
C LEU A 168 1.85 12.95 8.79
N SER A 169 2.00 13.89 9.72
CA SER A 169 1.09 14.09 10.84
C SER A 169 0.65 15.55 10.93
N ALA A 170 -0.64 15.79 11.17
CA ALA A 170 -1.16 17.15 11.33
C ALA A 170 -0.74 17.80 12.67
N GLN A 171 -0.38 16.98 13.67
CA GLN A 171 -0.02 17.40 15.02
C GLN A 171 1.10 16.54 15.60
N ASP A 172 1.72 17.04 16.66
CA ASP A 172 2.63 16.21 17.45
C ASP A 172 1.83 15.16 18.24
N ILE A 173 2.30 13.91 18.20
CA ILE A 173 1.71 12.76 18.90
C ILE A 173 2.78 12.17 19.83
N PRO A 174 2.99 12.75 21.03
CA PRO A 174 4.09 12.34 21.91
C PRO A 174 4.02 10.86 22.34
N ALA A 175 2.80 10.30 22.42
CA ALA A 175 2.61 8.90 22.78
C ALA A 175 3.09 7.91 21.72
N LEU A 176 3.30 8.35 20.47
CA LEU A 176 3.87 7.60 19.35
C LEU A 176 5.22 8.17 18.90
N GLU A 177 5.76 9.13 19.66
CA GLU A 177 7.03 9.81 19.33
C GLU A 177 7.06 10.42 17.92
N THR A 178 5.88 10.83 17.45
CA THR A 178 5.64 11.35 16.11
C THR A 178 5.48 12.86 16.18
N GLY A 179 6.27 13.58 15.39
CA GLY A 179 6.17 15.04 15.25
C GLY A 179 5.15 15.45 14.19
N SER A 180 4.79 16.74 14.18
CA SER A 180 3.92 17.32 13.15
C SER A 180 4.68 17.61 11.84
N GLY A 181 3.94 17.63 10.73
CA GLY A 181 4.46 17.80 9.38
C GLY A 181 4.91 16.49 8.75
N LEU A 182 5.98 16.52 7.95
CA LEU A 182 6.60 15.32 7.42
C LEU A 182 7.30 14.58 8.57
N THR A 183 6.90 13.35 8.83
CA THR A 183 7.41 12.54 9.95
C THR A 183 8.58 11.68 9.53
N ASN A 184 8.41 10.94 8.43
CA ASN A 184 9.48 10.17 7.79
C ASN A 184 9.27 10.10 6.28
N ALA A 185 10.34 9.78 5.56
CA ALA A 185 10.33 9.43 4.16
C ALA A 185 11.21 8.19 3.95
N GLU A 186 10.71 7.25 3.15
CA GLU A 186 11.43 6.06 2.74
C GLU A 186 11.61 6.05 1.22
N LEU A 187 12.80 5.63 0.77
CA LEU A 187 13.13 5.41 -0.63
C LEU A 187 13.63 3.98 -0.77
N GLY A 188 12.91 3.18 -1.53
CA GLY A 188 13.25 1.80 -1.84
C GLY A 188 13.73 1.64 -3.28
N LEU A 189 14.70 0.75 -3.49
CA LEU A 189 15.08 0.29 -4.81
C LEU A 189 15.26 -1.22 -4.75
N ARG A 190 14.38 -1.96 -5.42
CA ARG A 190 14.36 -3.41 -5.45
C ARG A 190 14.61 -3.93 -6.85
N LEU A 191 15.50 -4.90 -7.00
CA LEU A 191 15.75 -5.62 -8.25
C LEU A 191 15.14 -7.01 -8.14
N ARG A 192 14.02 -7.20 -8.84
CA ARG A 192 13.17 -8.39 -8.78
C ARG A 192 13.39 -9.26 -10.01
N TYR A 193 13.50 -10.58 -9.81
CA TYR A 193 13.58 -11.55 -10.88
C TYR A 193 12.35 -12.47 -10.90
N GLU A 194 11.51 -12.36 -11.92
CA GLU A 194 10.31 -13.18 -12.10
C GLU A 194 10.71 -14.60 -12.55
N ILE A 195 10.85 -15.54 -11.62
CA ILE A 195 10.99 -16.98 -11.93
C ILE A 195 9.69 -17.45 -12.59
N ARG A 196 8.57 -17.08 -11.98
CA ARG A 196 7.21 -17.11 -12.52
C ARG A 196 6.56 -15.76 -12.24
N ARG A 197 5.46 -15.45 -12.90
CA ARG A 197 4.74 -14.19 -12.61
C ARG A 197 4.24 -14.13 -11.18
N GLU A 198 3.84 -15.29 -10.65
CA GLU A 198 3.29 -15.46 -9.31
C GLU A 198 4.37 -15.51 -8.21
N PHE A 199 5.64 -15.63 -8.58
CA PHE A 199 6.74 -15.77 -7.62
C PHE A 199 8.03 -15.12 -8.13
N ALA A 200 8.50 -14.13 -7.41
CA ALA A 200 9.67 -13.35 -7.77
C ALA A 200 10.52 -13.01 -6.54
N PRO A 201 11.70 -13.63 -6.37
CA PRO A 201 12.70 -13.17 -5.42
C PRO A 201 13.28 -11.83 -5.85
N TYR A 202 13.74 -11.04 -4.87
CA TYR A 202 14.40 -9.77 -5.10
C TYR A 202 15.50 -9.51 -4.07
N ILE A 203 16.39 -8.59 -4.44
CA ILE A 203 17.35 -7.93 -3.57
C ILE A 203 17.16 -6.42 -3.73
N GLY A 204 17.55 -5.66 -2.73
CA GLY A 204 17.37 -4.21 -2.81
C GLY A 204 18.08 -3.45 -1.70
N VAL A 205 17.83 -2.16 -1.71
CA VAL A 205 18.25 -1.22 -0.69
C VAL A 205 17.06 -0.33 -0.32
N SER A 206 16.89 -0.06 0.96
CA SER A 206 15.94 0.91 1.49
C SER A 206 16.71 1.98 2.26
N TYR A 207 16.33 3.23 2.06
CA TYR A 207 16.81 4.39 2.78
C TYR A 207 15.62 5.06 3.46
N GLU A 208 15.67 5.18 4.77
CA GLU A 208 14.68 5.87 5.58
C GLU A 208 15.29 7.09 6.24
N ARG A 209 14.49 8.16 6.37
CA ARG A 209 14.86 9.35 7.13
C ARG A 209 13.68 9.92 7.89
N ARG A 210 13.90 10.18 9.17
CA ARG A 210 12.97 10.86 10.09
C ARG A 210 13.18 12.38 10.05
N PHE A 211 12.10 13.16 10.20
CA PHE A 211 12.13 14.63 10.10
C PHE A 211 11.53 15.29 11.34
N GLY A 212 11.85 16.59 11.51
CA GLY A 212 11.24 17.44 12.53
C GLY A 212 11.33 16.88 13.95
N SER A 213 10.25 17.03 14.69
CA SER A 213 10.17 16.52 16.07
C SER A 213 10.27 14.99 16.16
N THR A 214 9.90 14.23 15.11
CA THR A 214 10.12 12.79 15.04
C THR A 214 11.61 12.46 15.12
N ALA A 215 12.45 13.19 14.38
CA ALA A 215 13.89 13.04 14.43
C ALA A 215 14.47 13.44 15.81
N ASP A 216 13.84 14.41 16.49
CA ASP A 216 14.28 14.82 17.84
C ASP A 216 13.92 13.79 18.91
N TYR A 217 12.81 13.04 18.72
CA TYR A 217 12.47 11.89 19.57
C TYR A 217 13.53 10.78 19.41
N ALA A 218 13.84 10.39 18.16
CA ALA A 218 14.83 9.37 17.87
C ALA A 218 16.21 9.72 18.50
N ARG A 219 16.70 10.95 18.29
CA ARG A 219 17.98 11.40 18.90
C ARG A 219 17.99 11.33 20.42
N ARG A 220 16.86 11.60 21.08
CA ARG A 220 16.76 11.52 22.55
C ARG A 220 16.88 10.10 23.07
N HIS A 221 16.42 9.11 22.28
CA HIS A 221 16.53 7.69 22.62
C HIS A 221 17.84 7.05 22.13
N GLY A 222 18.68 7.83 21.42
CA GLY A 222 19.94 7.33 20.87
C GLY A 222 19.77 6.52 19.59
N GLU A 223 18.61 6.67 18.96
CA GLU A 223 18.32 6.04 17.67
C GLU A 223 18.82 6.88 16.50
N ASP A 224 19.10 6.22 15.39
CA ASP A 224 19.50 6.89 14.16
C ASP A 224 18.32 7.61 13.51
N VAL A 225 18.59 8.81 12.99
CA VAL A 225 17.62 9.65 12.26
C VAL A 225 17.47 9.22 10.81
N GLU A 226 18.51 8.56 10.29
CA GLU A 226 18.54 8.02 8.95
C GLU A 226 19.17 6.63 8.96
N SER A 227 18.66 5.74 8.13
CA SER A 227 19.18 4.39 7.98
C SER A 227 19.21 3.98 6.52
N THR A 228 20.19 3.17 6.17
CA THR A 228 20.27 2.50 4.87
C THR A 228 20.37 1.02 5.12
N THR A 229 19.44 0.26 4.58
CA THR A 229 19.29 -1.17 4.85
C THR A 229 19.36 -1.97 3.55
N PHE A 230 20.17 -3.02 3.51
CA PHE A 230 20.14 -4.00 2.43
C PHE A 230 19.05 -5.02 2.70
N VAL A 231 18.24 -5.30 1.69
CA VAL A 231 17.09 -6.18 1.79
C VAL A 231 17.15 -7.32 0.79
N ALA A 232 16.66 -8.48 1.21
CA ALA A 232 16.44 -9.62 0.33
C ALA A 232 15.09 -10.27 0.66
N GLY A 233 14.29 -10.53 -0.35
CA GLY A 233 12.94 -11.00 -0.10
C GLY A 233 12.28 -11.68 -1.29
N VAL A 234 10.99 -11.92 -1.13
CA VAL A 234 10.14 -12.52 -2.15
C VAL A 234 8.83 -11.75 -2.30
N ARG A 235 8.36 -11.64 -3.52
CA ARG A 235 7.00 -11.24 -3.86
C ARG A 235 6.25 -12.44 -4.42
N ALA A 236 5.01 -12.66 -3.95
CA ALA A 236 4.18 -13.74 -4.44
C ALA A 236 2.71 -13.30 -4.53
N PHE A 237 1.93 -13.92 -5.43
CA PHE A 237 0.47 -13.75 -5.46
C PHE A 237 -0.22 -15.04 -5.89
N PHE A 238 -1.49 -15.18 -5.48
CA PHE A 238 -2.33 -16.36 -5.69
C PHE A 238 -3.75 -15.97 -6.10
#